data_424d8f4fcf95f3724679873b992db1e9
#
_entry.id   424d8f4fcf95f3724679873b992db1e9
#
_cell.length_a   1.000
_cell.length_b   1.000
_cell.length_c   1.000
_cell.angle_alpha   90.00
_cell.angle_beta   90.00
_cell.angle_gamma   90.00
#
_symmetry.space_group_name_H-M   'P 1'
#
loop_
_entity.id
_entity.type
_entity.pdbx_description
1 polymer ?
#
loop_
_entity_poly.entity_id
_entity_poly.type
_entity_poly.pdbx_seq_one_letter_code
_entity_poly.pdbx_strand_id
1 'polypeptide(L)'
;MNNFSKDFEKGLKKILAFDDEIIVFQTQIFKTCLLYNLSGHKVAKEILKILEKKFEKKTILFPSFSNDLAIKKKYDEILSLPNTGIIPITALKSKKYFRTPSPLHSFLAKGPLVEEIKKLN
;
A
#
# COMPACT_ATOMS: atom_id res chain seq x y z
N MET A 1 -3.76 -18.99 -7.05
CA MET A 1 -4.21 -17.67 -6.56
C MET A 1 -5.33 -17.78 -5.54
N ASN A 2 -6.30 -18.64 -5.77
CA ASN A 2 -7.46 -18.79 -4.88
C ASN A 2 -7.10 -19.10 -3.43
N ASN A 3 -6.10 -19.95 -3.20
CA ASN A 3 -5.68 -20.31 -1.83
C ASN A 3 -5.06 -19.11 -1.12
N PHE A 4 -4.23 -18.34 -1.81
CA PHE A 4 -3.65 -17.14 -1.24
C PHE A 4 -4.73 -16.12 -0.87
N SER A 5 -5.65 -15.84 -1.79
CA SER A 5 -6.70 -14.84 -1.57
C SER A 5 -7.58 -15.21 -0.37
N LYS A 6 -7.98 -16.47 -0.28
CA LYS A 6 -8.79 -16.96 0.84
C LYS A 6 -8.05 -16.86 2.18
N ASP A 7 -6.80 -17.25 2.18
CA ASP A 7 -5.98 -17.23 3.39
C ASP A 7 -5.73 -15.79 3.84
N PHE A 8 -5.47 -14.89 2.90
CA PHE A 8 -5.26 -13.47 3.19
C PHE A 8 -6.51 -12.82 3.78
N GLU A 9 -7.68 -13.04 3.16
CA GLU A 9 -8.94 -12.51 3.67
C GLU A 9 -9.26 -13.05 5.08
N LYS A 10 -9.02 -14.32 5.29
CA LYS A 10 -9.22 -14.95 6.59
C LYS A 10 -8.30 -14.35 7.65
N GLY A 11 -7.04 -14.10 7.30
CA GLY A 11 -6.09 -13.46 8.19
C GLY A 11 -6.50 -12.03 8.56
N LEU A 12 -6.96 -11.25 7.57
CA LEU A 12 -7.43 -9.88 7.81
C LEU A 12 -8.58 -9.85 8.82
N LYS A 13 -9.54 -10.75 8.70
CA LYS A 13 -10.68 -10.81 9.62
C LYS A 13 -10.26 -11.01 11.07
N LYS A 14 -9.13 -11.70 11.29
CA LYS A 14 -8.64 -11.98 12.64
C LYS A 14 -7.97 -10.80 13.31
N ILE A 15 -7.40 -9.88 12.55
CA ILE A 15 -6.53 -8.83 13.10
C ILE A 15 -7.14 -7.42 13.06
N LEU A 16 -8.25 -7.23 12.36
CA LEU A 16 -8.84 -5.89 12.19
C LEU A 16 -10.08 -5.71 13.08
N ALA A 17 -10.17 -4.53 13.71
CA ALA A 17 -11.37 -4.11 14.41
C ALA A 17 -12.37 -3.50 13.43
N PHE A 18 -13.66 -3.63 13.72
CA PHE A 18 -14.73 -3.15 12.84
C PHE A 18 -14.81 -1.63 12.74
N ASP A 19 -14.41 -0.92 13.79
CA ASP A 19 -14.52 0.52 13.89
C ASP A 19 -13.28 1.28 13.45
N ASP A 20 -12.25 0.56 12.97
CA ASP A 20 -11.06 1.21 12.41
C ASP A 20 -11.42 2.04 11.18
N GLU A 21 -11.09 3.34 11.21
CA GLU A 21 -11.30 4.24 10.08
C GLU A 21 -10.11 4.29 9.13
N ILE A 22 -8.93 4.07 9.67
CA ILE A 22 -7.66 4.14 8.95
C ILE A 22 -6.95 2.81 9.10
N ILE A 23 -6.52 2.26 7.98
CA ILE A 23 -5.73 1.03 7.92
C ILE A 23 -4.36 1.38 7.36
N VAL A 24 -3.33 1.22 8.17
CA VAL A 24 -1.94 1.33 7.70
C VAL A 24 -1.46 -0.08 7.39
N PHE A 25 -1.11 -0.32 6.14
CA PHE A 25 -0.70 -1.65 5.70
C PHE A 25 0.77 -1.63 5.28
N GLN A 26 1.57 -2.46 5.92
CA GLN A 26 2.97 -2.65 5.60
C GLN A 26 3.32 -4.12 5.77
N THR A 27 3.96 -4.71 4.77
CA THR A 27 4.36 -6.11 4.84
C THR A 27 5.45 -6.42 3.83
N GLN A 28 6.17 -7.51 4.08
CA GLN A 28 7.07 -8.13 3.13
C GLN A 28 6.43 -9.39 2.61
N ILE A 29 6.47 -9.58 1.30
CA ILE A 29 5.74 -10.68 0.66
C ILE A 29 6.63 -11.78 0.12
N PHE A 30 7.94 -11.70 0.38
CA PHE A 30 8.89 -12.69 -0.17
C PHE A 30 8.53 -14.13 0.23
N LYS A 31 8.30 -14.35 1.53
CA LYS A 31 7.93 -15.68 2.01
C LYS A 31 6.58 -16.14 1.46
N THR A 32 5.64 -15.22 1.32
CA THR A 32 4.34 -15.50 0.73
C THR A 32 4.48 -15.97 -0.71
N CYS A 33 5.32 -15.30 -1.48
CA CYS A 33 5.58 -15.69 -2.87
C CYS A 33 6.16 -17.10 -2.96
N LEU A 34 7.08 -17.45 -2.07
CA LEU A 34 7.64 -18.78 -2.03
C LEU A 34 6.60 -19.82 -1.64
N LEU A 35 5.81 -19.54 -0.61
CA LEU A 35 4.83 -20.48 -0.09
C LEU A 35 3.74 -20.82 -1.11
N TYR A 36 3.27 -19.81 -1.85
CA TYR A 36 2.18 -19.98 -2.82
C TYR A 36 2.67 -20.13 -4.26
N ASN A 37 3.98 -20.10 -4.48
CA ASN A 37 4.59 -20.17 -5.81
C ASN A 37 4.01 -19.11 -6.76
N LEU A 38 3.97 -17.88 -6.29
CA LEU A 38 3.46 -16.74 -7.04
C LEU A 38 4.52 -15.65 -7.16
N SER A 39 4.48 -14.88 -8.25
CA SER A 39 5.36 -13.73 -8.41
C SER A 39 4.95 -12.61 -7.43
N GLY A 40 5.93 -11.78 -7.04
CA GLY A 40 5.65 -10.62 -6.19
C GLY A 40 4.61 -9.69 -6.80
N HIS A 41 4.65 -9.52 -8.10
CA HIS A 41 3.72 -8.67 -8.83
C HIS A 41 2.26 -9.17 -8.72
N LYS A 42 2.07 -10.48 -8.87
CA LYS A 42 0.74 -11.08 -8.72
C LYS A 42 0.21 -10.97 -7.30
N VAL A 43 1.07 -11.25 -6.32
CA VAL A 43 0.70 -11.15 -4.90
C VAL A 43 0.33 -9.72 -4.56
N ALA A 44 1.15 -8.74 -4.97
CA ALA A 44 0.88 -7.33 -4.70
C ALA A 44 -0.45 -6.87 -5.30
N LYS A 45 -0.72 -7.23 -6.55
CA LYS A 45 -1.98 -6.87 -7.20
C LYS A 45 -3.19 -7.48 -6.49
N GLU A 46 -3.08 -8.72 -6.07
CA GLU A 46 -4.17 -9.40 -5.37
C GLU A 46 -4.41 -8.78 -4.00
N ILE A 47 -3.35 -8.45 -3.26
CA ILE A 47 -3.47 -7.78 -1.97
C ILE A 47 -4.19 -6.43 -2.14
N LEU A 48 -3.76 -5.61 -3.11
CA LEU A 48 -4.40 -4.33 -3.36
C LEU A 48 -5.88 -4.48 -3.70
N LYS A 49 -6.21 -5.43 -4.56
CA LYS A 49 -7.58 -5.71 -4.96
C LYS A 49 -8.45 -6.06 -3.75
N ILE A 50 -7.95 -6.94 -2.90
CA ILE A 50 -8.69 -7.37 -1.69
C ILE A 50 -8.86 -6.22 -0.72
N LEU A 51 -7.79 -5.46 -0.45
CA LEU A 51 -7.85 -4.32 0.47
C LEU A 51 -8.81 -3.24 -0.04
N GLU A 52 -8.72 -2.90 -1.31
CA GLU A 52 -9.57 -1.85 -1.90
C GLU A 52 -11.05 -2.22 -1.86
N LYS A 53 -11.37 -3.47 -2.09
CA LYS A 53 -12.75 -3.95 -2.03
C LYS A 53 -13.26 -4.03 -0.60
N LYS A 54 -12.47 -4.63 0.28
CA LYS A 54 -12.89 -4.88 1.65
C LYS A 54 -12.99 -3.59 2.46
N PHE A 55 -12.12 -2.65 2.20
CA PHE A 55 -12.03 -1.40 2.97
C PHE A 55 -12.38 -0.17 2.13
N GLU A 56 -13.33 -0.30 1.21
CA GLU A 56 -13.73 0.81 0.35
C GLU A 56 -14.27 2.01 1.11
N LYS A 57 -14.79 1.80 2.33
CA LYS A 57 -15.29 2.88 3.20
C LYS A 57 -14.25 3.36 4.20
N LYS A 58 -13.07 2.80 4.18
CA LYS A 58 -11.97 3.14 5.07
C LYS A 58 -10.85 3.80 4.30
N THR A 59 -9.97 4.52 5.00
CA THR A 59 -8.78 5.10 4.39
C THR A 59 -7.61 4.15 4.56
N ILE A 60 -6.98 3.77 3.45
CA ILE A 60 -5.84 2.86 3.42
C ILE A 60 -4.58 3.68 3.20
N LEU A 61 -3.56 3.43 4.02
CA LEU A 61 -2.26 4.08 3.91
C LEU A 61 -1.19 3.02 3.68
N PHE A 62 -0.32 3.28 2.71
CA PHE A 62 0.91 2.50 2.50
C PHE A 62 2.11 3.40 2.71
N PRO A 63 3.06 3.07 3.62
CA PRO A 63 4.33 3.79 3.67
C PRO A 63 5.01 3.70 2.30
N SER A 64 5.45 4.85 1.80
CA SER A 64 6.02 4.95 0.45
C SER A 64 7.32 5.77 0.44
N PHE A 65 8.10 5.68 1.49
CA PHE A 65 9.35 6.42 1.67
C PHE A 65 10.30 6.18 0.50
N SER A 66 11.00 7.21 0.07
CA SER A 66 11.93 7.12 -1.05
C SER A 66 13.28 7.72 -0.69
N ASN A 67 14.35 7.07 -1.17
CA ASN A 67 15.72 7.55 -1.05
C ASN A 67 16.13 8.48 -2.19
N ASP A 68 15.26 8.76 -3.15
CA ASP A 68 15.63 9.49 -4.36
C ASP A 68 16.19 10.86 -4.07
N LEU A 69 15.68 11.57 -3.06
CA LEU A 69 16.20 12.86 -2.71
C LEU A 69 17.65 12.80 -2.25
N ALA A 70 18.01 11.78 -1.46
CA ALA A 70 19.38 11.59 -0.97
C ALA A 70 20.34 11.13 -2.06
N ILE A 71 19.89 10.25 -2.93
CA ILE A 71 20.73 9.60 -3.96
C ILE A 71 20.80 10.43 -5.23
N LYS A 72 19.63 10.84 -5.75
CA LYS A 72 19.51 11.56 -7.03
C LYS A 72 19.34 13.04 -6.86
N LYS A 73 19.25 13.53 -5.61
CA LYS A 73 19.00 14.92 -5.26
C LYS A 73 17.70 15.48 -5.83
N LYS A 74 16.77 14.57 -6.15
CA LYS A 74 15.44 14.90 -6.69
C LYS A 74 14.43 13.95 -6.11
N TYR A 75 13.24 14.47 -5.83
CA TYR A 75 12.10 13.68 -5.44
C TYR A 75 10.89 14.12 -6.24
N ASP A 76 10.20 13.18 -6.85
CA ASP A 76 8.97 13.40 -7.60
C ASP A 76 7.90 12.47 -7.03
N GLU A 77 6.79 13.03 -6.60
CA GLU A 77 5.71 12.27 -5.97
C GLU A 77 5.13 11.21 -6.90
N ILE A 78 5.21 11.44 -8.21
CA ILE A 78 4.68 10.52 -9.22
C ILE A 78 5.72 9.50 -9.66
N LEU A 79 6.97 9.92 -9.83
CA LEU A 79 8.00 9.10 -10.46
C LEU A 79 8.95 8.41 -9.48
N SER A 80 9.19 9.00 -8.30
CA SER A 80 10.13 8.41 -7.33
C SER A 80 9.55 7.16 -6.72
N LEU A 81 10.22 6.01 -6.93
CA LEU A 81 9.72 4.74 -6.45
C LEU A 81 9.89 4.61 -4.94
N PRO A 82 8.87 4.06 -4.26
CA PRO A 82 9.00 3.71 -2.85
C PRO A 82 10.09 2.67 -2.61
N ASN A 83 10.83 2.81 -1.51
CA ASN A 83 11.80 1.83 -1.05
C ASN A 83 11.20 0.87 -0.01
N THR A 84 9.90 0.93 0.18
CA THR A 84 9.17 0.18 1.21
C THR A 84 8.54 -1.12 0.70
N GLY A 85 8.81 -1.48 -0.54
CA GLY A 85 8.41 -2.77 -1.09
C GLY A 85 7.54 -2.68 -2.34
N ILE A 86 7.20 -3.86 -2.86
CA ILE A 86 6.47 -3.97 -4.13
C ILE A 86 5.01 -3.52 -4.03
N ILE A 87 4.38 -3.63 -2.86
CA ILE A 87 3.00 -3.21 -2.69
C ILE A 87 2.85 -1.70 -2.87
N PRO A 88 3.63 -0.85 -2.18
CA PRO A 88 3.59 0.59 -2.45
C PRO A 88 3.97 0.94 -3.88
N ILE A 89 4.92 0.25 -4.49
CA ILE A 89 5.29 0.47 -5.89
C ILE A 89 4.08 0.21 -6.80
N THR A 90 3.40 -0.90 -6.59
CA THR A 90 2.22 -1.28 -7.36
C THR A 90 1.08 -0.28 -7.15
N ALA A 91 0.87 0.16 -5.91
CA ALA A 91 -0.13 1.17 -5.58
C ALA A 91 0.16 2.51 -6.27
N LEU A 92 1.42 2.96 -6.25
CA LEU A 92 1.81 4.19 -6.94
C LEU A 92 1.54 4.10 -8.43
N LYS A 93 1.91 3.00 -9.06
CA LYS A 93 1.71 2.80 -10.50
C LYS A 93 0.25 2.70 -10.91
N SER A 94 -0.63 2.35 -10.00
CA SER A 94 -2.07 2.28 -10.28
C SER A 94 -2.71 3.65 -10.47
N LYS A 95 -2.06 4.72 -9.98
CA LYS A 95 -2.53 6.11 -10.05
C LYS A 95 -3.83 6.38 -9.31
N LYS A 96 -4.22 5.48 -8.41
CA LYS A 96 -5.44 5.62 -7.60
C LYS A 96 -5.18 6.23 -6.22
N TYR A 97 -3.92 6.40 -5.84
CA TYR A 97 -3.53 6.82 -4.50
C TYR A 97 -2.92 8.21 -4.52
N PHE A 98 -3.27 9.00 -3.52
CA PHE A 98 -2.60 10.27 -3.27
C PHE A 98 -1.32 10.01 -2.49
N ARG A 99 -0.21 10.57 -2.94
CA ARG A 99 1.08 10.47 -2.24
C ARG A 99 1.39 11.77 -1.53
N THR A 100 1.68 11.69 -0.23
CA THR A 100 2.08 12.89 0.53
C THR A 100 3.46 13.36 0.04
N PRO A 101 3.73 14.68 0.09
CA PRO A 101 4.92 15.23 -0.57
C PRO A 101 6.25 15.01 0.16
N SER A 102 6.25 14.63 1.43
CA SER A 102 7.50 14.42 2.17
C SER A 102 8.23 13.17 1.69
N PRO A 103 9.46 13.27 1.12
CA PRO A 103 10.12 12.09 0.56
C PRO A 103 10.49 11.02 1.59
N LEU A 104 10.92 11.43 2.79
CA LEU A 104 11.38 10.50 3.82
C LEU A 104 10.22 9.88 4.61
N HIS A 105 9.07 10.52 4.61
CA HIS A 105 7.92 10.09 5.40
C HIS A 105 6.64 10.08 4.59
N SER A 106 6.74 9.85 3.28
CA SER A 106 5.56 9.84 2.43
C SER A 106 4.70 8.59 2.64
N PHE A 107 3.42 8.77 2.42
CA PHE A 107 2.43 7.69 2.40
C PHE A 107 1.62 7.80 1.13
N LEU A 108 1.21 6.65 0.61
CA LEU A 108 0.17 6.56 -0.41
C LEU A 108 -1.15 6.33 0.30
N ALA A 109 -2.15 7.15 -0.02
CA ALA A 109 -3.44 7.17 0.67
C ALA A 109 -4.60 7.06 -0.30
N LYS A 110 -5.60 6.27 0.07
CA LYS A 110 -6.84 6.14 -0.68
C LYS A 110 -8.00 5.96 0.30
N GLY A 111 -9.07 6.71 0.14
CA GLY A 111 -10.25 6.58 0.97
C GLY A 111 -10.85 7.93 1.39
N PRO A 112 -11.86 7.90 2.25
CA PRO A 112 -12.63 9.10 2.62
C PRO A 112 -11.81 10.22 3.26
N LEU A 113 -10.72 9.89 3.97
CA LEU A 113 -9.93 10.91 4.67
C LEU A 113 -8.80 11.51 3.84
N VAL A 114 -8.69 11.18 2.55
CA VAL A 114 -7.62 11.72 1.69
C VAL A 114 -7.67 13.24 1.63
N GLU A 115 -8.83 13.84 1.53
CA GLU A 115 -8.95 15.30 1.46
C GLU A 115 -8.47 15.97 2.76
N GLU A 116 -8.72 15.34 3.91
CA GLU A 116 -8.20 15.84 5.20
C GLU A 116 -6.68 15.73 5.23
N ILE A 117 -6.13 14.64 4.72
CA ILE A 117 -4.69 14.42 4.66
C ILE A 117 -4.03 15.49 3.79
N LYS A 118 -4.62 15.84 2.66
CA LYS A 118 -4.12 16.90 1.78
C LYS A 118 -4.00 18.24 2.49
N LYS A 119 -4.91 18.53 3.39
CA LYS A 119 -4.92 19.79 4.15
C LYS A 119 -3.81 19.88 5.18
N LEU A 120 -3.21 18.77 5.57
CA LEU A 120 -2.14 18.74 6.56
C LEU A 120 -0.77 19.09 5.98
N ASN A 121 -0.66 19.19 4.69
CA ASN A 121 0.63 19.43 4.00
C ASN A 121 0.77 20.86 3.51
#